data_2f6f33cd64b6e754e836b4a21d5c85a7
#
_entry.id   2f6f33cd64b6e754e836b4a21d5c85a7
#
_cell.length_a   1.000
_cell.length_b   1.000
_cell.length_c   1.000
_cell.angle_alpha   90.00
_cell.angle_beta   90.00
_cell.angle_gamma   90.00
#
_symmetry.space_group_name_H-M   'P 1'
#
loop_
_entity.id
_entity.type
_entity.pdbx_description
1 polymer ?
#
loop_
_entity_poly.entity_id
_entity_poly.type
_entity_poly.pdbx_seq_one_letter_code
_entity_poly.pdbx_strand_id
1 'polypeptide(L)'
;RGGGIIFPIAFVLYFVVSAAYRKDYFLPEDYWSFGLGLLALSTISFLDDILDLSSKLRLLFHFVAVTLLIYFLGLFTSAPIWFIPLVYIFVIGVLNAYNFMDGINGITGVYSLVMLLTFYYINQYGVTFTDAHFIIYPILASLVFLLFNFRKKAKCFAGDVGSMSIAFWVLALLGLLMVKTEDFTYLLFIAVYGIEVISTILQRLKLKENIFEAHRHHLYQLLVNQMKWSHLLVATLYGGVQ
;
A
#
# COMPACT_ATOMS: atom_id res chain seq x y z
N ARG A 1 17.03 -5.69 -4.45
CA ARG A 1 15.91 -4.83 -4.02
C ARG A 1 15.66 -3.79 -5.11
N GLY A 2 14.55 -3.05 -5.06
CA GLY A 2 14.27 -1.96 -6.02
C GLY A 2 13.29 -2.30 -7.14
N GLY A 3 12.77 -3.53 -7.25
CA GLY A 3 11.71 -3.86 -8.23
C GLY A 3 10.41 -3.07 -8.00
N GLY A 4 10.21 -2.56 -6.80
CA GLY A 4 9.05 -1.75 -6.43
C GLY A 4 9.03 -0.34 -7.00
N ILE A 5 10.13 0.15 -7.61
CA ILE A 5 10.16 1.46 -8.30
C ILE A 5 9.14 1.53 -9.45
N ILE A 6 8.63 0.38 -9.92
CA ILE A 6 7.60 0.32 -10.95
C ILE A 6 6.32 1.06 -10.55
N PHE A 7 5.96 1.10 -9.25
CA PHE A 7 4.75 1.75 -8.78
C PHE A 7 4.80 3.28 -8.92
N PRO A 8 5.83 4.00 -8.41
CA PRO A 8 5.93 5.43 -8.67
C PRO A 8 6.12 5.76 -10.17
N ILE A 9 6.81 4.91 -10.95
CA ILE A 9 6.88 5.09 -12.41
C ILE A 9 5.50 4.96 -13.05
N ALA A 10 4.68 3.99 -12.64
CA ALA A 10 3.32 3.83 -13.14
C ALA A 10 2.46 5.08 -12.87
N PHE A 11 2.64 5.73 -11.72
CA PHE A 11 1.95 6.99 -11.44
C PHE A 11 2.42 8.12 -12.35
N VAL A 12 3.72 8.27 -12.54
CA VAL A 12 4.27 9.30 -13.46
C VAL A 12 3.73 9.08 -14.89
N LEU A 13 3.68 7.83 -15.34
CA LEU A 13 3.11 7.50 -16.66
C LEU A 13 1.60 7.83 -16.71
N TYR A 14 0.84 7.46 -15.68
CA TYR A 14 -0.57 7.84 -15.56
C TYR A 14 -0.75 9.35 -15.67
N PHE A 15 0.02 10.11 -14.91
CA PHE A 15 -0.07 11.57 -14.85
C PHE A 15 0.29 12.21 -16.19
N VAL A 16 1.40 11.80 -16.80
CA VAL A 16 1.86 12.33 -18.10
C VAL A 16 0.88 11.99 -19.23
N VAL A 17 0.43 10.74 -19.31
CA VAL A 17 -0.54 10.32 -20.33
C VAL A 17 -1.88 11.04 -20.14
N SER A 18 -2.37 11.16 -18.93
CA SER A 18 -3.60 11.88 -18.65
C SER A 18 -3.48 13.37 -19.02
N ALA A 19 -2.37 14.02 -18.68
CA ALA A 19 -2.12 15.42 -19.05
C ALA A 19 -1.99 15.64 -20.57
N ALA A 20 -1.38 14.69 -21.30
CA ALA A 20 -1.12 14.82 -22.73
C ALA A 20 -2.35 14.54 -23.62
N TYR A 21 -3.16 13.53 -23.26
CA TYR A 21 -4.19 12.99 -24.15
C TYR A 21 -5.63 13.25 -23.71
N ARG A 22 -5.84 13.69 -22.45
CA ARG A 22 -7.17 13.83 -21.85
C ARG A 22 -7.49 15.30 -21.57
N LYS A 23 -7.41 16.15 -22.59
CA LYS A 23 -7.68 17.61 -22.47
C LYS A 23 -9.07 17.95 -21.94
N ASP A 24 -10.05 17.06 -22.13
CA ASP A 24 -11.45 17.25 -21.72
C ASP A 24 -11.82 16.49 -20.41
N TYR A 25 -10.92 15.65 -19.90
CA TYR A 25 -11.10 14.99 -18.61
C TYR A 25 -10.16 15.66 -17.62
N PHE A 26 -10.73 16.45 -16.75
CA PHE A 26 -10.04 16.98 -15.58
C PHE A 26 -9.30 15.85 -14.88
N LEU A 27 -7.97 15.93 -14.82
CA LEU A 27 -7.28 15.43 -13.65
C LEU A 27 -7.93 16.20 -12.50
N PRO A 28 -8.61 15.55 -11.54
CA PRO A 28 -9.06 16.27 -10.37
C PRO A 28 -7.87 17.08 -9.88
N GLU A 29 -8.10 18.36 -9.59
CA GLU A 29 -7.01 19.32 -9.31
C GLU A 29 -6.04 18.83 -8.24
N ASP A 30 -6.43 17.81 -7.49
CA ASP A 30 -5.70 17.28 -6.33
C ASP A 30 -4.77 16.08 -6.60
N TYR A 31 -4.78 15.44 -7.80
CA TYR A 31 -3.89 14.28 -8.09
C TYR A 31 -2.39 14.62 -8.00
N TRP A 32 -2.02 15.89 -8.13
CA TRP A 32 -0.65 16.31 -7.88
C TRP A 32 -0.23 16.09 -6.42
N SER A 33 -1.15 16.27 -5.45
CA SER A 33 -0.85 16.07 -4.03
C SER A 33 -0.62 14.59 -3.72
N PHE A 34 -1.44 13.69 -4.27
CA PHE A 34 -1.16 12.25 -4.22
C PHE A 34 0.21 11.92 -4.83
N GLY A 35 0.51 12.49 -6.01
CA GLY A 35 1.79 12.25 -6.69
C GLY A 35 3.00 12.72 -5.89
N LEU A 36 2.94 13.91 -5.31
CA LEU A 36 4.01 14.41 -4.43
C LEU A 36 4.17 13.53 -3.17
N GLY A 37 3.06 13.11 -2.54
CA GLY A 37 3.08 12.18 -1.41
C GLY A 37 3.71 10.84 -1.76
N LEU A 38 3.32 10.26 -2.89
CA LEU A 38 3.89 9.01 -3.40
C LEU A 38 5.38 9.14 -3.69
N LEU A 39 5.79 10.22 -4.37
CA LEU A 39 7.21 10.46 -4.69
C LEU A 39 8.05 10.70 -3.42
N ALA A 40 7.54 11.48 -2.47
CA ALA A 40 8.22 11.71 -1.19
C ALA A 40 8.45 10.39 -0.45
N LEU A 41 7.38 9.57 -0.33
CA LEU A 41 7.43 8.27 0.33
C LEU A 41 8.37 7.29 -0.40
N SER A 42 8.26 7.22 -1.73
CA SER A 42 9.11 6.35 -2.56
C SER A 42 10.58 6.74 -2.48
N THR A 43 10.87 8.04 -2.49
CA THR A 43 12.24 8.55 -2.43
C THR A 43 12.89 8.23 -1.09
N ILE A 44 12.19 8.48 0.03
CA ILE A 44 12.76 8.18 1.34
C ILE A 44 12.93 6.68 1.55
N SER A 45 11.97 5.86 1.08
CA SER A 45 12.05 4.40 1.17
C SER A 45 13.20 3.84 0.32
N PHE A 46 13.44 4.41 -0.87
CA PHE A 46 14.57 4.03 -1.71
C PHE A 46 15.91 4.41 -1.07
N LEU A 47 15.98 5.60 -0.49
CA LEU A 47 17.18 6.05 0.23
C LEU A 47 17.44 5.21 1.48
N ASP A 48 16.40 4.80 2.20
CA ASP A 48 16.50 3.91 3.37
C ASP A 48 17.04 2.52 2.98
N ASP A 49 16.58 1.97 1.86
CA ASP A 49 17.08 0.69 1.33
C ASP A 49 18.61 0.72 1.03
N ILE A 50 19.22 1.93 0.84
CA ILE A 50 20.62 2.11 0.48
C ILE A 50 21.46 2.65 1.65
N LEU A 51 20.92 3.60 2.44
CA LEU A 51 21.68 4.43 3.38
C LEU A 51 21.39 4.12 4.85
N ASP A 52 20.45 3.24 5.16
CA ASP A 52 19.98 2.92 6.52
C ASP A 52 19.67 4.19 7.34
N LEU A 53 18.59 4.86 6.95
CA LEU A 53 18.23 6.17 7.47
C LEU A 53 17.64 6.09 8.88
N SER A 54 17.74 7.19 9.63
CA SER A 54 17.15 7.26 10.96
C SER A 54 15.62 7.14 10.92
N SER A 55 15.04 6.42 11.88
CA SER A 55 13.60 6.25 12.00
C SER A 55 12.84 7.59 12.11
N LYS A 56 13.48 8.63 12.67
CA LYS A 56 12.89 9.97 12.77
C LYS A 56 12.71 10.62 11.38
N LEU A 57 13.71 10.47 10.51
CA LEU A 57 13.64 11.01 9.15
C LEU A 57 12.57 10.28 8.33
N ARG A 58 12.50 8.95 8.43
CA ARG A 58 11.45 8.16 7.79
C ARG A 58 10.07 8.59 8.26
N LEU A 59 9.86 8.74 9.57
CA LEU A 59 8.60 9.18 10.14
C LEU A 59 8.20 10.58 9.65
N LEU A 60 9.15 11.51 9.51
CA LEU A 60 8.86 12.85 8.97
C LEU A 60 8.31 12.76 7.54
N PHE A 61 8.93 11.97 6.67
CA PHE A 61 8.45 11.80 5.29
C PHE A 61 7.11 11.06 5.22
N HIS A 62 6.91 10.06 6.08
CA HIS A 62 5.59 9.42 6.22
C HIS A 62 4.53 10.45 6.62
N PHE A 63 4.84 11.33 7.57
CA PHE A 63 3.92 12.38 8.00
C PHE A 63 3.58 13.35 6.87
N VAL A 64 4.58 13.80 6.10
CA VAL A 64 4.37 14.64 4.92
C VAL A 64 3.52 13.93 3.87
N ALA A 65 3.83 12.68 3.54
CA ALA A 65 3.07 11.91 2.56
C ALA A 65 1.61 11.72 3.00
N VAL A 66 1.37 11.41 4.28
CA VAL A 66 0.02 11.25 4.82
C VAL A 66 -0.74 12.59 4.84
N THR A 67 -0.07 13.73 5.14
CA THR A 67 -0.67 15.05 5.01
C THR A 67 -1.19 15.31 3.59
N LEU A 68 -0.36 14.98 2.59
CA LEU A 68 -0.72 15.13 1.18
C LEU A 68 -1.85 14.16 0.76
N LEU A 69 -1.90 12.95 1.34
CA LEU A 69 -3.00 12.01 1.14
C LEU A 69 -4.30 12.52 1.76
N ILE A 70 -4.27 13.05 2.98
CA ILE A 70 -5.43 13.64 3.65
C ILE A 70 -5.97 14.83 2.85
N TYR A 71 -5.07 15.65 2.30
CA TYR A 71 -5.42 16.75 1.39
C TYR A 71 -6.08 16.21 0.11
N PHE A 72 -5.47 15.21 -0.54
CA PHE A 72 -6.01 14.53 -1.72
C PHE A 72 -7.43 13.99 -1.51
N LEU A 73 -7.70 13.44 -0.33
CA LEU A 73 -9.01 12.91 0.05
C LEU A 73 -10.01 14.00 0.47
N GLY A 74 -9.60 15.26 0.55
CA GLY A 74 -10.44 16.37 0.99
C GLY A 74 -10.83 16.33 2.48
N LEU A 75 -10.17 15.49 3.29
CA LEU A 75 -10.55 15.25 4.67
C LEU A 75 -10.31 16.46 5.59
N PHE A 76 -9.42 17.39 5.24
CA PHE A 76 -9.23 18.61 6.03
C PHE A 76 -10.47 19.51 6.05
N THR A 77 -11.32 19.42 5.03
CA THR A 77 -12.54 20.25 4.91
C THR A 77 -13.82 19.46 5.20
N SER A 78 -13.80 18.13 4.99
CA SER A 78 -15.00 17.30 5.12
C SER A 78 -15.09 16.55 6.44
N ALA A 79 -13.94 16.28 7.12
CA ALA A 79 -13.92 15.52 8.35
C ALA A 79 -13.77 16.41 9.61
N PRO A 80 -14.30 15.96 10.77
CA PRO A 80 -14.06 16.67 12.04
C PRO A 80 -12.57 16.67 12.40
N ILE A 81 -12.08 17.78 12.98
CA ILE A 81 -10.65 17.94 13.29
C ILE A 81 -10.08 16.82 14.20
N TRP A 82 -10.89 16.31 15.13
CA TRP A 82 -10.47 15.21 16.01
C TRP A 82 -10.26 13.88 15.29
N PHE A 83 -10.83 13.71 14.09
CA PHE A 83 -10.69 12.51 13.28
C PHE A 83 -9.33 12.47 12.56
N ILE A 84 -8.78 13.62 12.21
CA ILE A 84 -7.52 13.73 11.47
C ILE A 84 -6.34 12.99 12.13
N PRO A 85 -6.07 13.12 13.44
CA PRO A 85 -5.03 12.32 14.11
C PRO A 85 -5.23 10.80 14.00
N LEU A 86 -6.48 10.33 14.03
CA LEU A 86 -6.78 8.91 13.86
C LEU A 86 -6.44 8.42 12.45
N VAL A 87 -6.70 9.24 11.42
CA VAL A 87 -6.30 8.95 10.04
C VAL A 87 -4.78 8.85 9.92
N TYR A 88 -4.01 9.74 10.56
CA TYR A 88 -2.54 9.64 10.57
C TYR A 88 -2.07 8.32 11.18
N ILE A 89 -2.57 7.97 12.36
CA ILE A 89 -2.20 6.71 13.04
C ILE A 89 -2.55 5.51 12.16
N PHE A 90 -3.75 5.51 11.60
CA PHE A 90 -4.23 4.43 10.75
C PHE A 90 -3.39 4.28 9.48
N VAL A 91 -3.19 5.36 8.72
CA VAL A 91 -2.46 5.33 7.45
C VAL A 91 -0.99 4.92 7.68
N ILE A 92 -0.30 5.53 8.66
CA ILE A 92 1.07 5.16 9.01
C ILE A 92 1.13 3.70 9.46
N GLY A 93 0.16 3.25 10.24
CA GLY A 93 0.05 1.86 10.69
C GLY A 93 -0.07 0.88 9.51
N VAL A 94 -0.94 1.19 8.52
CA VAL A 94 -1.11 0.35 7.33
C VAL A 94 0.11 0.37 6.42
N LEU A 95 0.77 1.51 6.23
CA LEU A 95 2.04 1.60 5.49
C LEU A 95 3.09 0.66 6.10
N ASN A 96 3.28 0.71 7.42
CA ASN A 96 4.20 -0.19 8.11
C ASN A 96 3.75 -1.65 8.05
N ALA A 97 2.43 -1.92 8.15
CA ALA A 97 1.91 -3.28 8.01
C ALA A 97 2.28 -3.88 6.64
N TYR A 98 2.10 -3.14 5.56
CA TYR A 98 2.51 -3.59 4.22
C TYR A 98 4.01 -3.88 4.12
N ASN A 99 4.83 -3.04 4.75
CA ASN A 99 6.29 -3.26 4.78
C ASN A 99 6.64 -4.53 5.55
N PHE A 100 6.03 -4.77 6.73
CA PHE A 100 6.25 -5.99 7.51
C PHE A 100 5.76 -7.25 6.81
N MET A 101 4.72 -7.15 5.99
CA MET A 101 4.16 -8.26 5.24
C MET A 101 4.94 -8.57 3.95
N ASP A 102 5.83 -7.69 3.48
CA ASP A 102 6.64 -7.92 2.26
C ASP A 102 7.85 -8.84 2.51
N GLY A 103 7.63 -10.00 3.13
CA GLY A 103 8.73 -10.91 3.53
C GLY A 103 8.89 -12.17 2.67
N ILE A 104 7.98 -12.47 1.75
CA ILE A 104 8.02 -13.67 0.87
C ILE A 104 7.64 -13.32 -0.56
N ASN A 105 8.11 -14.16 -1.50
CA ASN A 105 7.86 -13.95 -2.94
C ASN A 105 6.35 -13.91 -3.22
N GLY A 106 5.89 -12.84 -3.84
CA GLY A 106 4.54 -12.69 -4.34
C GLY A 106 3.52 -12.10 -3.37
N ILE A 107 3.77 -12.11 -2.06
CA ILE A 107 2.73 -11.77 -1.08
C ILE A 107 2.16 -10.37 -1.30
N THR A 108 3.01 -9.34 -1.36
CA THR A 108 2.60 -7.95 -1.55
C THR A 108 1.97 -7.73 -2.92
N GLY A 109 2.55 -8.32 -3.97
CA GLY A 109 2.04 -8.17 -5.33
C GLY A 109 0.68 -8.84 -5.52
N VAL A 110 0.50 -10.08 -5.05
CA VAL A 110 -0.77 -10.81 -5.18
C VAL A 110 -1.86 -10.16 -4.34
N TYR A 111 -1.57 -9.85 -3.08
CA TYR A 111 -2.51 -9.20 -2.18
C TYR A 111 -3.00 -7.86 -2.75
N SER A 112 -2.06 -6.99 -3.16
CA SER A 112 -2.41 -5.69 -3.74
C SER A 112 -3.17 -5.83 -5.07
N LEU A 113 -2.82 -6.81 -5.90
CA LEU A 113 -3.51 -7.06 -7.16
C LEU A 113 -4.98 -7.44 -6.94
N VAL A 114 -5.27 -8.30 -5.96
CA VAL A 114 -6.66 -8.67 -5.60
C VAL A 114 -7.44 -7.43 -5.18
N MET A 115 -6.87 -6.61 -4.30
CA MET A 115 -7.51 -5.36 -3.87
C MET A 115 -7.76 -4.40 -5.03
N LEU A 116 -6.76 -4.19 -5.89
CA LEU A 116 -6.87 -3.30 -7.05
C LEU A 116 -7.94 -3.78 -8.05
N LEU A 117 -8.03 -5.09 -8.28
CA LEU A 117 -9.08 -5.67 -9.13
C LEU A 117 -10.47 -5.49 -8.51
N THR A 118 -10.58 -5.62 -7.19
CA THR A 118 -11.83 -5.37 -6.46
C THR A 118 -12.23 -3.88 -6.55
N PHE A 119 -11.29 -2.94 -6.34
CA PHE A 119 -11.55 -1.52 -6.54
C PHE A 119 -11.98 -1.22 -7.98
N TYR A 120 -11.33 -1.83 -8.97
CA TYR A 120 -11.71 -1.67 -10.37
C TYR A 120 -13.12 -2.18 -10.63
N TYR A 121 -13.48 -3.35 -10.11
CA TYR A 121 -14.82 -3.91 -10.23
C TYR A 121 -15.88 -2.99 -9.62
N ILE A 122 -15.65 -2.49 -8.39
CA ILE A 122 -16.58 -1.57 -7.73
C ILE A 122 -16.71 -0.27 -8.53
N ASN A 123 -15.59 0.28 -9.02
CA ASN A 123 -15.60 1.52 -9.80
C ASN A 123 -16.36 1.41 -11.12
N GLN A 124 -16.35 0.22 -11.76
CA GLN A 124 -17.02 -0.02 -13.05
C GLN A 124 -18.48 -0.41 -12.90
N TYR A 125 -18.80 -1.26 -11.93
CA TYR A 125 -20.12 -1.91 -11.83
C TYR A 125 -20.92 -1.49 -10.59
N GLY A 126 -20.28 -0.84 -9.64
CA GLY A 126 -20.93 -0.34 -8.43
C GLY A 126 -20.97 1.18 -8.40
N VAL A 127 -20.06 1.79 -7.65
CA VAL A 127 -19.96 3.24 -7.45
C VAL A 127 -18.69 3.76 -8.11
N THR A 128 -18.84 4.64 -9.11
CA THR A 128 -17.70 5.35 -9.69
C THR A 128 -17.17 6.37 -8.69
N PHE A 129 -15.99 6.10 -8.12
CA PHE A 129 -15.37 6.92 -7.09
C PHE A 129 -14.05 7.58 -7.53
N THR A 130 -13.48 7.13 -8.65
CA THR A 130 -12.25 7.71 -9.22
C THR A 130 -12.14 7.44 -10.72
N ASP A 131 -11.13 8.06 -11.38
CA ASP A 131 -10.78 7.71 -12.76
C ASP A 131 -10.33 6.25 -12.84
N ALA A 132 -10.92 5.49 -13.76
CA ALA A 132 -10.59 4.07 -13.96
C ALA A 132 -9.10 3.85 -14.25
N HIS A 133 -8.43 4.77 -14.93
CA HIS A 133 -7.01 4.65 -15.24
C HIS A 133 -6.14 4.78 -13.98
N PHE A 134 -6.58 5.57 -12.98
CA PHE A 134 -5.89 5.64 -11.69
C PHE A 134 -5.86 4.28 -10.96
N ILE A 135 -6.78 3.35 -11.31
CA ILE A 135 -6.78 1.97 -10.81
C ILE A 135 -6.03 1.04 -11.78
N ILE A 136 -6.16 1.24 -13.09
CA ILE A 136 -5.56 0.36 -14.11
C ILE A 136 -4.02 0.42 -14.06
N TYR A 137 -3.42 1.59 -13.88
CA TYR A 137 -1.96 1.72 -13.87
C TYR A 137 -1.29 0.92 -12.75
N PRO A 138 -1.72 0.97 -11.47
CA PRO A 138 -1.16 0.11 -10.43
C PRO A 138 -1.49 -1.38 -10.64
N ILE A 139 -2.62 -1.76 -11.29
CA ILE A 139 -2.87 -3.15 -11.70
C ILE A 139 -1.78 -3.61 -12.68
N LEU A 140 -1.52 -2.84 -13.73
CA LEU A 140 -0.48 -3.17 -14.72
C LEU A 140 0.91 -3.25 -14.07
N ALA A 141 1.24 -2.29 -13.20
CA ALA A 141 2.50 -2.32 -12.45
C ALA A 141 2.62 -3.58 -11.58
N SER A 142 1.54 -3.97 -10.88
CA SER A 142 1.50 -5.18 -10.06
C SER A 142 1.67 -6.45 -10.89
N LEU A 143 1.04 -6.52 -12.06
CA LEU A 143 1.20 -7.65 -12.99
C LEU A 143 2.65 -7.78 -13.48
N VAL A 144 3.24 -6.66 -13.93
CA VAL A 144 4.65 -6.65 -14.37
C VAL A 144 5.57 -7.02 -13.21
N PHE A 145 5.36 -6.47 -12.01
CA PHE A 145 6.14 -6.84 -10.83
C PHE A 145 6.05 -8.34 -10.54
N LEU A 146 4.85 -8.92 -10.56
CA LEU A 146 4.63 -10.34 -10.29
C LEU A 146 5.29 -11.26 -11.32
N LEU A 147 5.45 -10.85 -12.59
CA LEU A 147 6.20 -11.63 -13.59
C LEU A 147 7.64 -11.91 -13.15
N PHE A 148 8.23 -11.06 -12.32
CA PHE A 148 9.60 -11.20 -11.82
C PHE A 148 9.66 -11.67 -10.36
N ASN A 149 8.66 -11.34 -9.54
CA ASN A 149 8.65 -11.63 -8.10
C ASN A 149 7.91 -12.94 -7.76
N PHE A 150 6.75 -13.23 -8.39
CA PHE A 150 5.94 -14.42 -8.11
C PHE A 150 6.55 -15.68 -8.74
N ARG A 151 7.73 -16.05 -8.24
CA ARG A 151 8.51 -17.21 -8.70
C ARG A 151 9.12 -17.96 -7.53
N LYS A 152 9.42 -19.26 -7.70
CA LYS A 152 10.19 -20.04 -6.69
C LYS A 152 11.51 -19.36 -6.32
N LYS A 153 12.19 -18.78 -7.32
CA LYS A 153 13.37 -17.92 -7.16
C LYS A 153 13.01 -16.56 -7.76
N ALA A 154 12.62 -15.61 -6.93
CA ALA A 154 12.29 -14.26 -7.37
C ALA A 154 13.51 -13.58 -8.02
N LYS A 155 13.27 -12.88 -9.11
CA LYS A 155 14.31 -12.08 -9.82
C LYS A 155 14.40 -10.65 -9.30
N CYS A 156 13.35 -10.15 -8.68
CA CYS A 156 13.33 -8.85 -8.01
C CYS A 156 12.47 -8.91 -6.75
N PHE A 157 12.68 -7.97 -5.85
CA PHE A 157 11.92 -7.78 -4.61
C PHE A 157 11.37 -6.37 -4.59
N ALA A 158 10.22 -6.15 -3.94
CA ALA A 158 9.61 -4.84 -3.84
C ALA A 158 10.53 -3.87 -3.10
N GLY A 159 11.09 -4.30 -1.98
CA GLY A 159 11.80 -3.44 -1.05
C GLY A 159 10.84 -2.45 -0.39
N ASP A 160 11.38 -1.59 0.46
CA ASP A 160 10.57 -0.57 1.15
C ASP A 160 9.90 0.38 0.13
N VAL A 161 10.60 0.72 -0.95
CA VAL A 161 10.04 1.54 -2.02
C VAL A 161 8.78 0.93 -2.62
N GLY A 162 8.74 -0.38 -2.83
CA GLY A 162 7.58 -1.03 -3.46
C GLY A 162 6.42 -1.25 -2.51
N SER A 163 6.69 -1.80 -1.33
CA SER A 163 5.66 -2.07 -0.32
C SER A 163 4.95 -0.78 0.12
N MET A 164 5.71 0.28 0.38
CA MET A 164 5.19 1.59 0.76
C MET A 164 4.41 2.27 -0.38
N SER A 165 4.93 2.24 -1.61
CA SER A 165 4.27 2.89 -2.75
C SER A 165 2.93 2.25 -3.08
N ILE A 166 2.86 0.92 -3.12
CA ILE A 166 1.60 0.24 -3.42
C ILE A 166 0.60 0.37 -2.27
N ALA A 167 1.08 0.32 -1.01
CA ALA A 167 0.23 0.57 0.16
C ALA A 167 -0.39 1.97 0.12
N PHE A 168 0.41 2.99 -0.22
CA PHE A 168 -0.06 4.37 -0.32
C PHE A 168 -1.13 4.52 -1.40
N TRP A 169 -0.96 3.84 -2.54
CA TRP A 169 -1.95 3.85 -3.61
C TRP A 169 -3.25 3.12 -3.20
N VAL A 170 -3.13 1.95 -2.59
CA VAL A 170 -4.28 1.20 -2.06
C VAL A 170 -5.04 2.04 -1.03
N LEU A 171 -4.33 2.72 -0.13
CA LEU A 171 -4.95 3.62 0.87
C LEU A 171 -5.65 4.82 0.23
N ALA A 172 -5.09 5.38 -0.84
CA ALA A 172 -5.74 6.45 -1.60
C ALA A 172 -7.06 5.96 -2.22
N LEU A 173 -7.06 4.80 -2.87
CA LEU A 173 -8.26 4.19 -3.47
C LEU A 173 -9.30 3.84 -2.41
N LEU A 174 -8.88 3.24 -1.30
CA LEU A 174 -9.74 2.93 -0.17
C LEU A 174 -10.38 4.20 0.40
N GLY A 175 -9.57 5.24 0.63
CA GLY A 175 -10.03 6.53 1.13
C GLY A 175 -11.04 7.20 0.19
N LEU A 176 -10.76 7.23 -1.12
CA LEU A 176 -11.69 7.78 -2.12
C LEU A 176 -13.03 7.03 -2.13
N LEU A 177 -12.99 5.69 -2.06
CA LEU A 177 -14.19 4.86 -2.00
C LEU A 177 -15.00 5.15 -0.73
N MET A 178 -14.35 5.18 0.42
CA MET A 178 -15.00 5.46 1.72
C MET A 178 -15.58 6.87 1.78
N VAL A 179 -14.86 7.88 1.29
CA VAL A 179 -15.36 9.26 1.22
C VAL A 179 -16.56 9.36 0.27
N LYS A 180 -16.54 8.63 -0.85
CA LYS A 180 -17.63 8.65 -1.83
C LYS A 180 -18.89 7.95 -1.34
N THR A 181 -18.75 6.87 -0.58
CA THR A 181 -19.88 6.03 -0.14
C THR A 181 -20.32 6.30 1.30
N GLU A 182 -19.49 7.02 2.08
CA GLU A 182 -19.66 7.21 3.54
C GLU A 182 -19.73 5.89 4.31
N ASP A 183 -19.17 4.80 3.74
CA ASP A 183 -19.24 3.46 4.29
C ASP A 183 -17.86 2.98 4.78
N PHE A 184 -17.73 2.79 6.08
CA PHE A 184 -16.50 2.31 6.72
C PHE A 184 -16.33 0.79 6.65
N THR A 185 -17.31 0.03 6.13
CA THR A 185 -17.16 -1.43 5.98
C THR A 185 -16.06 -1.79 4.99
N TYR A 186 -15.72 -0.89 4.07
CA TYR A 186 -14.59 -1.06 3.15
C TYR A 186 -13.21 -1.17 3.85
N LEU A 187 -13.09 -0.81 5.14
CA LEU A 187 -11.90 -1.12 5.93
C LEU A 187 -11.58 -2.63 5.99
N LEU A 188 -12.58 -3.49 5.76
CA LEU A 188 -12.38 -4.93 5.66
C LEU A 188 -11.45 -5.32 4.50
N PHE A 189 -11.27 -4.46 3.49
CA PHE A 189 -10.35 -4.69 2.38
C PHE A 189 -8.87 -4.77 2.80
N ILE A 190 -8.52 -4.33 3.99
CA ILE A 190 -7.18 -4.48 4.54
C ILE A 190 -7.16 -5.37 5.78
N ALA A 191 -8.26 -6.10 6.03
CA ALA A 191 -8.45 -6.85 7.27
C ALA A 191 -7.40 -7.96 7.43
N VAL A 192 -7.04 -8.68 6.37
CA VAL A 192 -6.08 -9.80 6.46
C VAL A 192 -4.72 -9.32 6.98
N TYR A 193 -4.16 -8.27 6.39
CA TYR A 193 -2.90 -7.68 6.86
C TYR A 193 -3.07 -7.02 8.24
N GLY A 194 -4.20 -6.34 8.46
CA GLY A 194 -4.49 -5.70 9.74
C GLY A 194 -4.58 -6.70 10.88
N ILE A 195 -5.35 -7.79 10.73
CA ILE A 195 -5.51 -8.84 11.75
C ILE A 195 -4.17 -9.51 12.02
N GLU A 196 -3.39 -9.81 11.00
CA GLU A 196 -2.10 -10.46 11.17
C GLU A 196 -1.12 -9.59 11.95
N VAL A 197 -0.97 -8.31 11.57
CA VAL A 197 -0.05 -7.40 12.26
C VAL A 197 -0.51 -7.12 13.69
N ILE A 198 -1.81 -6.86 13.91
CA ILE A 198 -2.35 -6.64 15.25
C ILE A 198 -2.16 -7.89 16.14
N SER A 199 -2.47 -9.08 15.61
CA SER A 199 -2.29 -10.34 16.35
C SER A 199 -0.83 -10.57 16.74
N THR A 200 0.11 -10.28 15.82
CA THR A 200 1.54 -10.39 16.09
C THR A 200 1.99 -9.40 17.15
N ILE A 201 1.55 -8.14 17.09
CA ILE A 201 1.85 -7.13 18.12
C ILE A 201 1.31 -7.56 19.49
N LEU A 202 0.06 -8.02 19.56
CA LEU A 202 -0.55 -8.48 20.80
C LEU A 202 0.18 -9.70 21.40
N GLN A 203 0.62 -10.63 20.53
CA GLN A 203 1.43 -11.78 20.97
C GLN A 203 2.76 -11.32 21.58
N ARG A 204 3.47 -10.39 20.93
CA ARG A 204 4.75 -9.87 21.42
C ARG A 204 4.60 -9.10 22.73
N LEU A 205 3.54 -8.31 22.87
CA LEU A 205 3.23 -7.64 24.13
C LEU A 205 2.99 -8.64 25.28
N LYS A 206 2.28 -9.76 25.01
CA LYS A 206 2.09 -10.85 26.01
C LYS A 206 3.41 -11.50 26.40
N LEU A 207 4.34 -11.65 25.43
CA LEU A 207 5.68 -12.20 25.66
C LEU A 207 6.65 -11.17 26.25
N LYS A 208 6.21 -9.92 26.50
CA LYS A 208 7.01 -8.80 26.99
C LYS A 208 8.22 -8.49 26.10
N GLU A 209 8.10 -8.74 24.80
CA GLU A 209 9.11 -8.38 23.80
C GLU A 209 9.01 -6.91 23.40
N ASN A 210 10.15 -6.34 23.00
CA ASN A 210 10.18 -4.99 22.45
C ASN A 210 9.57 -4.97 21.03
N ILE A 211 8.39 -4.36 20.89
CA ILE A 211 7.67 -4.30 19.61
C ILE A 211 8.38 -3.49 18.51
N PHE A 212 9.37 -2.67 18.87
CA PHE A 212 10.15 -1.86 17.94
C PHE A 212 11.37 -2.60 17.36
N GLU A 213 11.66 -3.80 17.85
CA GLU A 213 12.74 -4.63 17.31
C GLU A 213 12.26 -5.53 16.18
N ALA A 214 13.16 -5.82 15.23
CA ALA A 214 12.87 -6.74 14.13
C ALA A 214 12.52 -8.15 14.67
N HIS A 215 11.52 -8.79 14.09
CA HIS A 215 11.04 -10.11 14.51
C HIS A 215 10.62 -10.98 13.32
N ARG A 216 10.31 -12.26 13.59
CA ARG A 216 9.85 -13.23 12.59
C ARG A 216 8.64 -14.04 13.09
N HIS A 217 7.67 -13.37 13.71
CA HIS A 217 6.50 -14.00 14.34
C HIS A 217 5.23 -13.91 13.49
N HIS A 218 5.28 -13.29 12.32
CA HIS A 218 4.14 -13.21 11.42
C HIS A 218 3.74 -14.62 10.94
N LEU A 219 2.43 -14.88 10.83
CA LEU A 219 1.90 -16.17 10.44
C LEU A 219 2.47 -16.63 9.09
N TYR A 220 2.54 -15.75 8.08
CA TYR A 220 3.13 -16.10 6.80
C TYR A 220 4.59 -16.59 6.93
N GLN A 221 5.37 -16.01 7.86
CA GLN A 221 6.76 -16.43 8.13
C GLN A 221 6.81 -17.81 8.81
N LEU A 222 5.87 -18.07 9.74
CA LEU A 222 5.75 -19.38 10.38
C LEU A 222 5.38 -20.47 9.37
N LEU A 223 4.42 -20.20 8.49
CA LEU A 223 4.00 -21.12 7.42
C LEU A 223 5.18 -21.47 6.50
N VAL A 224 5.97 -20.48 6.10
CA VAL A 224 7.10 -20.71 5.19
C VAL A 224 8.31 -21.30 5.93
N ASN A 225 8.72 -20.72 7.05
CA ASN A 225 9.98 -21.08 7.71
C ASN A 225 9.89 -22.36 8.52
N GLN A 226 8.78 -22.55 9.26
CA GLN A 226 8.58 -23.72 10.14
C GLN A 226 7.83 -24.85 9.43
N MET A 227 6.69 -24.55 8.79
CA MET A 227 5.88 -25.56 8.11
C MET A 227 6.36 -25.87 6.69
N LYS A 228 7.38 -25.14 6.18
CA LYS A 228 7.99 -25.36 4.86
C LYS A 228 7.04 -25.23 3.68
N TRP A 229 5.96 -24.47 3.83
CA TRP A 229 5.07 -24.17 2.71
C TRP A 229 5.78 -23.30 1.68
N SER A 230 5.40 -23.45 0.40
CA SER A 230 6.00 -22.61 -0.64
C SER A 230 5.54 -21.17 -0.52
N HIS A 231 6.45 -20.22 -0.81
CA HIS A 231 6.14 -18.78 -0.84
C HIS A 231 4.90 -18.49 -1.69
N LEU A 232 4.83 -19.13 -2.88
CA LEU A 232 3.73 -18.90 -3.82
C LEU A 232 2.39 -19.38 -3.28
N LEU A 233 2.35 -20.51 -2.58
CA LEU A 233 1.13 -21.03 -1.96
C LEU A 233 0.65 -20.05 -0.88
N VAL A 234 1.55 -19.62 0.01
CA VAL A 234 1.20 -18.69 1.09
C VAL A 234 0.73 -17.35 0.52
N ALA A 235 1.44 -16.80 -0.48
CA ALA A 235 1.03 -15.57 -1.15
C ALA A 235 -0.35 -15.68 -1.81
N THR A 236 -0.64 -16.80 -2.46
CA THR A 236 -1.96 -17.07 -3.08
C THR A 236 -3.06 -17.19 -2.03
N LEU A 237 -2.79 -17.85 -0.89
CA LEU A 237 -3.76 -17.95 0.20
C LEU A 237 -4.10 -16.58 0.78
N TYR A 238 -3.10 -15.72 1.01
CA TYR A 238 -3.33 -14.36 1.51
C TYR A 238 -4.17 -13.51 0.57
N GLY A 239 -3.91 -13.60 -0.74
CA GLY A 239 -4.75 -12.92 -1.73
C GLY A 239 -6.13 -13.55 -1.89
N GLY A 240 -6.27 -14.87 -1.69
CA GLY A 240 -7.55 -15.57 -1.82
C GLY A 240 -8.50 -15.40 -0.62
N VAL A 241 -7.94 -15.13 0.56
CA VAL A 241 -8.74 -14.85 1.78
C VAL A 241 -9.17 -13.39 1.83
N GLN A 242 -8.39 -12.49 1.21
CA GLN A 242 -8.73 -11.07 1.07
C GLN A 242 -9.86 -10.85 0.09
#